data_c578e79e95f272d05046bd6bea8ce05c
#
_entry.id   c578e79e95f272d05046bd6bea8ce05c
#
_cell.length_a   1.000
_cell.length_b   1.000
_cell.length_c   1.000
_cell.angle_alpha   90.00
_cell.angle_beta   90.00
_cell.angle_gamma   90.00
#
_symmetry.space_group_name_H-M   'P 1'
#
loop_
_entity.id
_entity.type
_entity.pdbx_description
1 polymer ?
#
loop_
_entity_poly.entity_id
_entity_poly.type
_entity_poly.pdbx_seq_one_letter_code
_entity_poly.pdbx_strand_id
1 'polypeptide(L)'
;MEEGQKEQKIFAISSGLGLDADVCKQALHSGLKKALNRLGLGSLTYVCLTIKSLFTMPTAEAKIVFDDEVEEPISRMIFIAGMNQYCEGGGVPMAPEAVATDGEFSVCCGYGVARWRTFFLLPFLVKGKHTGFKCFDIHNCRKFSVDLEKPMVLHADGEYCGDVTHAEFRCLSGKLNILL
;
A
#
# COMPACT_ATOMS: atom_id res chain seq x y z
N MET A 1 -8.19 -11.90 -27.30
CA MET A 1 -8.16 -11.19 -26.00
C MET A 1 -8.25 -12.28 -24.96
N GLU A 2 -7.15 -12.62 -24.31
CA GLU A 2 -7.18 -13.55 -23.19
C GLU A 2 -7.92 -12.86 -22.04
N GLU A 3 -9.03 -13.45 -21.58
CA GLU A 3 -9.67 -13.06 -20.33
C GLU A 3 -8.64 -13.28 -19.22
N GLY A 4 -8.09 -12.20 -18.68
CA GLY A 4 -7.18 -12.27 -17.54
C GLY A 4 -7.89 -12.99 -16.40
N GLN A 5 -7.28 -14.05 -15.88
CA GLN A 5 -7.81 -14.76 -14.72
C GLN A 5 -7.99 -13.77 -13.56
N LYS A 6 -9.25 -13.55 -13.17
CA LYS A 6 -9.57 -12.79 -11.97
C LYS A 6 -9.21 -13.64 -10.75
N GLU A 7 -8.08 -13.34 -10.13
CA GLU A 7 -7.70 -13.95 -8.86
C GLU A 7 -8.28 -13.13 -7.72
N GLN A 8 -8.88 -13.79 -6.74
CA GLN A 8 -9.40 -13.15 -5.52
C GLN A 8 -8.53 -13.51 -4.32
N LYS A 9 -8.19 -12.51 -3.52
CA LYS A 9 -7.47 -12.66 -2.26
C LYS A 9 -8.25 -12.00 -1.14
N ILE A 10 -8.21 -12.59 0.04
CA ILE A 10 -8.78 -12.01 1.27
C ILE A 10 -7.60 -11.50 2.10
N PHE A 11 -7.76 -10.32 2.67
CA PHE A 11 -6.81 -9.72 3.58
C PHE A 11 -7.53 -9.15 4.81
N ALA A 12 -6.82 -9.04 5.91
CA ALA A 12 -7.37 -8.59 7.19
C ALA A 12 -6.82 -7.22 7.64
N ILE A 13 -5.60 -6.90 7.26
CA ILE A 13 -4.88 -5.70 7.72
C ILE A 13 -4.85 -4.63 6.63
N SER A 14 -4.18 -4.93 5.52
CA SER A 14 -3.98 -4.00 4.41
C SER A 14 -3.79 -4.71 3.09
N SER A 15 -4.15 -4.04 2.02
CA SER A 15 -3.77 -4.43 0.67
C SER A 15 -3.51 -3.18 -0.16
N GLY A 16 -2.47 -3.22 -0.99
CA GLY A 16 -2.09 -2.04 -1.75
C GLY A 16 -1.16 -2.31 -2.91
N LEU A 17 -0.89 -1.26 -3.65
CA LEU A 17 -0.10 -1.23 -4.86
C LEU A 17 1.07 -0.26 -4.70
N GLY A 18 2.23 -0.61 -5.24
CA GLY A 18 3.37 0.28 -5.36
C GLY A 18 4.45 0.08 -4.33
N LEU A 19 4.87 1.14 -3.61
CA LEU A 19 6.08 1.13 -2.79
C LEU A 19 6.08 0.06 -1.69
N ASP A 20 5.01 -0.02 -0.92
CA ASP A 20 4.83 -1.00 0.15
C ASP A 20 4.83 -2.43 -0.39
N ALA A 21 4.09 -2.66 -1.47
CA ALA A 21 4.03 -3.95 -2.16
C ALA A 21 5.39 -4.36 -2.77
N ASP A 22 6.13 -3.42 -3.36
CA ASP A 22 7.47 -3.69 -3.90
C ASP A 22 8.47 -4.03 -2.79
N VAL A 23 8.39 -3.36 -1.64
CA VAL A 23 9.18 -3.70 -0.45
C VAL A 23 8.87 -5.12 0.04
N CYS A 24 7.59 -5.49 0.11
CA CYS A 24 7.16 -6.85 0.49
C CYS A 24 7.70 -7.89 -0.50
N LYS A 25 7.55 -7.67 -1.81
CA LYS A 25 8.09 -8.54 -2.86
C LYS A 25 9.60 -8.73 -2.72
N GLN A 26 10.35 -7.64 -2.53
CA GLN A 26 11.80 -7.71 -2.35
C GLN A 26 12.19 -8.40 -1.05
N ALA A 27 11.44 -8.20 0.04
CA ALA A 27 11.71 -8.83 1.33
C ALA A 27 11.57 -10.36 1.29
N LEU A 28 10.64 -10.87 0.49
CA LEU A 28 10.45 -12.32 0.30
C LEU A 28 11.67 -12.97 -0.38
N HIS A 29 12.29 -12.29 -1.34
CA HIS A 29 13.42 -12.81 -2.12
C HIS A 29 14.80 -12.38 -1.60
N SER A 30 14.86 -11.58 -0.53
CA SER A 30 16.10 -10.96 -0.05
C SER A 30 16.86 -11.88 0.92
N GLY A 31 18.07 -12.30 0.52
CA GLY A 31 19.05 -12.88 1.43
C GLY A 31 19.47 -11.93 2.56
N LEU A 32 19.31 -10.62 2.36
CA LEU A 32 19.58 -9.58 3.34
C LEU A 32 18.72 -9.72 4.60
N LYS A 33 17.44 -10.11 4.45
CA LYS A 33 16.52 -10.39 5.57
C LYS A 33 17.08 -11.47 6.49
N LYS A 34 17.61 -12.57 5.92
CA LYS A 34 18.23 -13.66 6.69
C LYS A 34 19.49 -13.21 7.43
N ALA A 35 20.32 -12.40 6.78
CA ALA A 35 21.56 -11.90 7.37
C ALA A 35 21.31 -10.91 8.50
N LEU A 36 20.43 -9.91 8.30
CA LEU A 36 20.11 -8.89 9.28
C LEU A 36 19.28 -9.43 10.47
N ASN A 37 18.41 -10.40 10.24
CA ASN A 37 17.69 -11.07 11.32
C ASN A 37 18.64 -11.80 12.29
N ARG A 38 19.73 -12.41 11.80
CA ARG A 38 20.77 -13.02 12.66
C ARG A 38 21.46 -12.00 13.57
N LEU A 39 21.49 -10.73 13.16
CA LEU A 39 22.09 -9.63 13.91
C LEU A 39 21.09 -8.85 14.77
N GLY A 40 19.83 -9.28 14.85
CA GLY A 40 18.75 -8.57 15.55
C GLY A 40 18.32 -7.26 14.87
N LEU A 41 18.73 -7.04 13.62
CA LEU A 41 18.50 -5.80 12.85
C LEU A 41 17.43 -5.99 11.77
N GLY A 42 16.43 -6.84 12.01
CA GLY A 42 15.37 -7.17 11.05
C GLY A 42 14.59 -5.95 10.53
N SER A 43 14.29 -4.97 11.40
CA SER A 43 13.62 -3.72 11.01
C SER A 43 14.43 -2.88 10.04
N LEU A 44 15.77 -2.91 10.12
CA LEU A 44 16.66 -2.18 9.21
C LEU A 44 16.56 -2.71 7.77
N THR A 45 16.21 -3.99 7.60
CA THR A 45 15.98 -4.58 6.28
C THR A 45 14.88 -3.84 5.54
N TYR A 46 13.74 -3.59 6.20
CA TYR A 46 12.62 -2.90 5.59
C TYR A 46 12.98 -1.45 5.22
N VAL A 47 13.71 -0.76 6.07
CA VAL A 47 14.20 0.61 5.78
C VAL A 47 15.10 0.61 4.54
N CYS A 48 16.07 -0.30 4.46
CA CYS A 48 16.95 -0.40 3.30
C CYS A 48 16.20 -0.75 2.01
N LEU A 49 15.24 -1.67 2.10
CA LEU A 49 14.41 -2.05 0.95
C LEU A 49 13.49 -0.90 0.52
N THR A 50 12.88 -0.17 1.46
CA THR A 50 12.07 1.00 1.16
C THR A 50 12.88 2.07 0.43
N ILE A 51 14.09 2.38 0.91
CA ILE A 51 14.99 3.32 0.24
C ILE A 51 15.33 2.83 -1.16
N LYS A 52 15.68 1.55 -1.31
CA LYS A 52 15.98 0.97 -2.62
C LYS A 52 14.77 1.08 -3.55
N SER A 53 13.58 0.65 -3.10
CA SER A 53 12.34 0.68 -3.89
C SER A 53 11.98 2.10 -4.33
N LEU A 54 12.12 3.10 -3.47
CA LEU A 54 11.91 4.50 -3.83
C LEU A 54 12.72 4.97 -5.05
N PHE A 55 13.93 4.43 -5.22
CA PHE A 55 14.79 4.80 -6.35
C PHE A 55 14.63 3.89 -7.57
N THR A 56 14.17 2.67 -7.41
CA THR A 56 14.14 1.65 -8.48
C THR A 56 12.75 1.41 -9.05
N MET A 57 11.68 1.47 -8.24
CA MET A 57 10.33 1.18 -8.71
C MET A 57 9.81 2.27 -9.67
N PRO A 58 9.03 1.92 -10.69
CA PRO A 58 8.35 2.90 -11.53
C PRO A 58 7.22 3.58 -10.73
N THR A 59 6.92 4.83 -11.06
CA THR A 59 5.63 5.46 -10.75
C THR A 59 4.70 5.26 -11.94
N ALA A 60 3.40 5.22 -11.70
CA ALA A 60 2.39 5.07 -12.75
C ALA A 60 1.39 6.23 -12.73
N GLU A 61 0.84 6.55 -13.89
CA GLU A 61 -0.41 7.29 -13.97
C GLU A 61 -1.52 6.32 -13.58
N ALA A 62 -2.42 6.76 -12.74
CA ALA A 62 -3.49 5.95 -12.19
C ALA A 62 -4.83 6.69 -12.28
N LYS A 63 -5.90 5.90 -12.31
CA LYS A 63 -7.27 6.35 -12.16
C LYS A 63 -7.87 5.57 -11.02
N ILE A 64 -8.39 6.27 -10.03
CA ILE A 64 -8.98 5.64 -8.85
C ILE A 64 -10.48 5.96 -8.84
N VAL A 65 -11.29 4.96 -8.55
CA VAL A 65 -12.74 5.12 -8.37
C VAL A 65 -13.09 4.68 -6.97
N PHE A 66 -13.74 5.55 -6.19
CA PHE A 66 -14.21 5.29 -4.84
C PHE A 66 -15.73 5.12 -4.84
N ASP A 67 -16.23 4.04 -4.25
CA ASP A 67 -17.67 3.72 -4.10
C ASP A 67 -18.51 3.84 -5.39
N ASP A 68 -17.89 3.57 -6.54
CA ASP A 68 -18.45 3.68 -7.90
C ASP A 68 -18.92 5.10 -8.31
N GLU A 69 -18.56 6.14 -7.56
CA GLU A 69 -19.08 7.50 -7.81
C GLU A 69 -17.98 8.53 -8.11
N VAL A 70 -16.89 8.49 -7.36
CA VAL A 70 -15.81 9.49 -7.45
C VAL A 70 -14.66 8.92 -8.25
N GLU A 71 -14.31 9.62 -9.33
CA GLU A 71 -13.17 9.27 -10.18
C GLU A 71 -12.06 10.29 -10.00
N GLU A 72 -10.88 9.84 -9.56
CA GLU A 72 -9.71 10.70 -9.36
C GLU A 72 -8.53 10.26 -10.24
N PRO A 73 -8.08 11.13 -11.15
CA PRO A 73 -6.82 10.91 -11.88
C PRO A 73 -5.63 11.23 -10.98
N ILE A 74 -4.74 10.28 -10.82
CA ILE A 74 -3.53 10.42 -10.00
C ILE A 74 -2.30 10.36 -10.89
N SER A 75 -1.55 11.46 -10.91
CA SER A 75 -0.30 11.52 -11.65
C SER A 75 0.88 11.09 -10.77
N ARG A 76 1.74 10.24 -11.33
CA ARG A 76 2.93 9.72 -10.65
C ARG A 76 2.60 9.08 -9.29
N MET A 77 1.65 8.16 -9.29
CA MET A 77 1.34 7.37 -8.11
C MET A 77 2.58 6.59 -7.65
N ILE A 78 2.90 6.70 -6.37
CA ILE A 78 3.99 6.00 -5.70
C ILE A 78 3.46 4.75 -5.00
N PHE A 79 2.34 4.90 -4.29
CA PHE A 79 1.61 3.81 -3.67
C PHE A 79 0.15 4.19 -3.44
N ILE A 80 -0.68 3.16 -3.27
CA ILE A 80 -2.02 3.24 -2.70
C ILE A 80 -2.24 2.03 -1.82
N ALA A 81 -2.78 2.23 -0.61
CA ALA A 81 -3.05 1.16 0.34
C ALA A 81 -4.42 1.34 0.97
N GLY A 82 -5.27 0.31 0.84
CA GLY A 82 -6.53 0.19 1.57
C GLY A 82 -6.28 -0.45 2.93
N MET A 83 -6.53 0.31 3.99
CA MET A 83 -6.23 -0.03 5.37
C MET A 83 -7.51 -0.36 6.14
N ASN A 84 -7.58 -1.53 6.77
CA ASN A 84 -8.63 -1.88 7.74
C ASN A 84 -8.31 -1.39 9.14
N GLN A 85 -7.05 -1.02 9.40
CA GLN A 85 -6.59 -0.51 10.70
C GLN A 85 -5.50 0.54 10.49
N TYR A 86 -5.19 1.30 11.55
CA TYR A 86 -4.30 2.47 11.47
C TYR A 86 -2.86 2.16 11.06
N CYS A 87 -2.34 0.95 11.36
CA CYS A 87 -0.95 0.55 11.10
C CYS A 87 -0.84 -0.58 10.10
N GLU A 88 0.23 -0.55 9.33
CA GLU A 88 0.72 -1.66 8.54
C GLU A 88 1.93 -2.34 9.22
N GLY A 89 2.48 -3.39 8.56
CA GLY A 89 3.61 -4.15 9.05
C GLY A 89 4.78 -3.29 9.54
N GLY A 90 5.30 -3.64 10.72
CA GLY A 90 6.34 -2.85 11.37
C GLY A 90 5.84 -1.64 12.17
N GLY A 91 4.52 -1.45 12.31
CA GLY A 91 3.93 -0.37 13.09
C GLY A 91 3.94 0.98 12.37
N VAL A 92 3.99 0.99 11.04
CA VAL A 92 3.90 2.21 10.24
C VAL A 92 2.44 2.66 10.15
N PRO A 93 2.07 3.83 10.70
CA PRO A 93 0.69 4.31 10.71
C PRO A 93 0.32 4.92 9.36
N MET A 94 0.05 4.06 8.37
CA MET A 94 -0.31 4.45 7.00
C MET A 94 -1.63 5.21 6.95
N ALA A 95 -2.61 4.83 7.77
CA ALA A 95 -3.89 5.50 7.89
C ALA A 95 -4.19 5.76 9.39
N PRO A 96 -3.66 6.84 9.98
CA PRO A 96 -3.71 7.06 11.43
C PRO A 96 -5.11 7.10 12.05
N GLU A 97 -6.13 7.41 11.26
CA GLU A 97 -7.53 7.53 11.68
C GLU A 97 -8.40 6.32 11.30
N ALA A 98 -7.80 5.26 10.72
CA ALA A 98 -8.54 4.06 10.32
C ALA A 98 -9.13 3.33 11.53
N VAL A 99 -10.39 2.90 11.39
CA VAL A 99 -11.16 2.20 12.41
C VAL A 99 -11.58 0.82 11.89
N ALA A 100 -11.02 -0.24 12.47
CA ALA A 100 -11.23 -1.63 12.00
C ALA A 100 -12.67 -2.15 12.07
N THR A 101 -13.59 -1.41 12.70
CA THR A 101 -14.97 -1.86 12.98
C THR A 101 -16.05 -1.04 12.29
N ASP A 102 -15.69 -0.02 11.52
CA ASP A 102 -16.63 0.88 10.84
C ASP A 102 -17.19 0.31 9.53
N GLY A 103 -16.52 -0.72 8.98
CA GLY A 103 -16.93 -1.38 7.74
C GLY A 103 -16.47 -0.65 6.47
N GLU A 104 -15.45 0.18 6.59
CA GLU A 104 -14.83 0.94 5.51
C GLU A 104 -13.33 0.70 5.47
N PHE A 105 -12.70 1.03 4.34
CA PHE A 105 -11.26 1.21 4.25
C PHE A 105 -10.89 2.66 4.50
N SER A 106 -9.77 2.91 5.15
CA SER A 106 -9.04 4.16 5.03
C SER A 106 -7.98 4.00 3.96
N VAL A 107 -8.22 4.53 2.77
CA VAL A 107 -7.33 4.41 1.61
C VAL A 107 -6.31 5.54 1.65
N CYS A 108 -5.04 5.20 1.87
CA CYS A 108 -3.94 6.16 1.82
C CYS A 108 -3.27 6.09 0.45
N CYS A 109 -3.16 7.22 -0.23
CA CYS A 109 -2.48 7.36 -1.51
C CYS A 109 -1.32 8.35 -1.42
N GLY A 110 -0.15 7.98 -1.97
CA GLY A 110 1.02 8.84 -2.08
C GLY A 110 1.40 9.07 -3.54
N TYR A 111 1.48 10.35 -3.98
CA TYR A 111 1.66 10.69 -5.40
C TYR A 111 2.29 12.06 -5.65
N GLY A 112 2.53 12.38 -6.93
CA GLY A 112 2.82 13.73 -7.41
C GLY A 112 4.20 14.30 -7.09
N VAL A 113 4.98 13.64 -6.25
CA VAL A 113 6.31 14.12 -5.84
C VAL A 113 7.46 13.46 -6.59
N ALA A 114 8.57 14.17 -6.70
CA ALA A 114 9.80 13.59 -7.20
C ALA A 114 10.37 12.59 -6.18
N ARG A 115 10.90 11.46 -6.64
CA ARG A 115 11.39 10.34 -5.82
C ARG A 115 12.34 10.77 -4.69
N TRP A 116 13.26 11.69 -4.97
CA TRP A 116 14.20 12.19 -3.96
C TRP A 116 13.50 12.95 -2.82
N ARG A 117 12.36 13.62 -3.11
CA ARG A 117 11.54 14.29 -2.08
C ARG A 117 10.81 13.29 -1.21
N THR A 118 10.37 12.17 -1.77
CA THR A 118 9.72 11.09 -1.01
C THR A 118 10.61 10.58 0.11
N PHE A 119 11.93 10.51 -0.11
CA PHE A 119 12.89 10.14 0.94
C PHE A 119 12.77 11.03 2.18
N PHE A 120 12.59 12.35 2.02
CA PHE A 120 12.41 13.27 3.15
C PHE A 120 11.02 13.18 3.79
N LEU A 121 10.04 12.58 3.14
CA LEU A 121 8.70 12.37 3.68
C LEU A 121 8.59 11.07 4.49
N LEU A 122 9.48 10.11 4.31
CA LEU A 122 9.48 8.84 5.04
C LEU A 122 9.46 8.99 6.57
N PRO A 123 10.25 9.89 7.20
CA PRO A 123 10.18 10.08 8.65
C PRO A 123 8.83 10.58 9.15
N PHE A 124 8.09 11.32 8.30
CA PHE A 124 6.74 11.79 8.62
C PHE A 124 5.72 10.66 8.47
N LEU A 125 5.88 9.81 7.45
CA LEU A 125 5.06 8.62 7.26
C LEU A 125 5.20 7.67 8.46
N VAL A 126 6.42 7.35 8.86
CA VAL A 126 6.69 6.48 10.02
C VAL A 126 6.13 7.03 11.33
N LYS A 127 5.97 8.35 11.44
CA LYS A 127 5.37 9.02 12.62
C LYS A 127 3.87 9.28 12.47
N GLY A 128 3.22 8.88 11.36
CA GLY A 128 1.81 9.15 11.08
C GLY A 128 1.49 10.63 10.84
N LYS A 129 2.50 11.44 10.50
CA LYS A 129 2.35 12.90 10.26
C LYS A 129 2.37 13.27 8.77
N HIS A 130 2.27 12.28 7.90
CA HIS A 130 2.30 12.47 6.45
C HIS A 130 1.00 13.08 5.91
N THR A 131 -0.13 12.89 6.59
CA THR A 131 -1.45 13.39 6.18
C THR A 131 -1.53 14.92 6.06
N GLY A 132 -0.59 15.66 6.63
CA GLY A 132 -0.48 17.10 6.46
C GLY A 132 0.17 17.58 5.17
N PHE A 133 0.67 16.68 4.32
CA PHE A 133 1.32 17.03 3.05
C PHE A 133 0.39 16.78 1.87
N LYS A 134 0.32 17.71 0.93
CA LYS A 134 -0.53 17.68 -0.28
C LYS A 134 -0.25 16.51 -1.25
N CYS A 135 0.77 15.74 -1.03
CA CYS A 135 1.13 14.56 -1.82
C CYS A 135 0.66 13.24 -1.19
N PHE A 136 -0.10 13.33 -0.11
CA PHE A 136 -0.81 12.22 0.51
C PHE A 136 -2.27 12.60 0.67
N ASP A 137 -3.14 11.69 0.25
CA ASP A 137 -4.57 11.78 0.48
C ASP A 137 -5.07 10.55 1.22
N ILE A 138 -6.10 10.73 2.05
CA ILE A 138 -6.81 9.64 2.72
C ILE A 138 -8.29 9.76 2.39
N HIS A 139 -8.85 8.67 1.84
CA HIS A 139 -10.26 8.52 1.56
C HIS A 139 -10.84 7.35 2.34
N ASN A 140 -12.00 7.53 2.96
CA ASN A 140 -12.76 6.44 3.57
C ASN A 140 -13.82 5.97 2.56
N CYS A 141 -13.84 4.67 2.27
CA CYS A 141 -14.76 4.06 1.32
C CYS A 141 -14.98 2.57 1.62
N ARG A 142 -16.04 2.01 1.06
CA ARG A 142 -16.34 0.57 1.14
C ARG A 142 -15.76 -0.22 -0.01
N LYS A 143 -15.54 0.46 -1.11
CA LYS A 143 -15.00 -0.11 -2.34
C LYS A 143 -14.11 0.90 -3.02
N PHE A 144 -13.00 0.45 -3.57
CA PHE A 144 -12.25 1.25 -4.54
C PHE A 144 -11.62 0.37 -5.60
N SER A 145 -11.42 0.94 -6.77
CA SER A 145 -10.68 0.30 -7.85
C SER A 145 -9.58 1.22 -8.36
N VAL A 146 -8.53 0.60 -8.88
CA VAL A 146 -7.37 1.30 -9.41
C VAL A 146 -7.08 0.76 -10.80
N ASP A 147 -7.06 1.65 -11.79
CA ASP A 147 -6.57 1.40 -13.14
C ASP A 147 -5.22 2.08 -13.34
N LEU A 148 -4.24 1.37 -13.85
CA LEU A 148 -2.85 1.82 -13.99
C LEU A 148 -2.42 1.78 -15.45
N GLU A 149 -1.68 2.81 -15.89
CA GLU A 149 -1.05 2.81 -17.21
C GLU A 149 0.02 1.72 -17.35
N LYS A 150 0.71 1.39 -16.26
CA LYS A 150 1.80 0.40 -16.20
C LYS A 150 1.61 -0.53 -15.01
N PRO A 151 2.00 -1.82 -15.13
CA PRO A 151 1.89 -2.75 -14.02
C PRO A 151 2.63 -2.26 -12.77
N MET A 152 1.98 -2.39 -11.62
CA MET A 152 2.56 -2.21 -10.30
C MET A 152 2.38 -3.46 -9.45
N VAL A 153 3.29 -3.64 -8.50
CA VAL A 153 3.23 -4.74 -7.54
C VAL A 153 2.02 -4.59 -6.65
N LEU A 154 1.27 -5.67 -6.48
CA LEU A 154 0.14 -5.79 -5.52
C LEU A 154 0.55 -6.67 -4.35
N HIS A 155 0.17 -6.30 -3.15
CA HIS A 155 0.24 -7.14 -1.95
C HIS A 155 -1.12 -7.26 -1.24
N ALA A 156 -1.26 -8.30 -0.42
CA ALA A 156 -2.33 -8.47 0.57
C ALA A 156 -1.69 -8.97 1.87
N ASP A 157 -1.86 -8.24 2.97
CA ASP A 157 -1.23 -8.53 4.28
C ASP A 157 0.29 -8.79 4.20
N GLY A 158 0.98 -8.07 3.30
CA GLY A 158 2.43 -8.21 3.08
C GLY A 158 2.85 -9.37 2.16
N GLU A 159 1.91 -10.14 1.63
CA GLU A 159 2.18 -11.20 0.65
C GLU A 159 2.09 -10.66 -0.79
N TYR A 160 3.06 -11.02 -1.62
CA TYR A 160 3.05 -10.66 -3.04
C TYR A 160 1.90 -11.35 -3.80
N CYS A 161 1.07 -10.57 -4.48
CA CYS A 161 -0.11 -11.03 -5.22
C CYS A 161 -0.01 -10.86 -6.74
N GLY A 162 1.13 -10.43 -7.25
CA GLY A 162 1.35 -10.23 -8.69
C GLY A 162 1.68 -8.79 -9.05
N ASP A 163 1.98 -8.59 -10.33
CA ASP A 163 2.13 -7.26 -10.95
C ASP A 163 0.87 -7.04 -11.81
N VAL A 164 0.09 -6.01 -11.47
CA VAL A 164 -1.24 -5.80 -12.05
C VAL A 164 -1.40 -4.39 -12.65
N THR A 165 -2.26 -4.25 -13.63
CA THR A 165 -2.70 -2.97 -14.20
C THR A 165 -4.10 -2.58 -13.74
N HIS A 166 -4.83 -3.50 -13.11
CA HIS A 166 -6.15 -3.26 -12.53
C HIS A 166 -6.30 -4.04 -11.24
N ALA A 167 -6.85 -3.40 -10.21
CA ALA A 167 -7.23 -4.04 -8.95
C ALA A 167 -8.53 -3.44 -8.41
N GLU A 168 -9.38 -4.30 -7.86
CA GLU A 168 -10.62 -3.91 -7.18
C GLU A 168 -10.58 -4.39 -5.73
N PHE A 169 -10.92 -3.52 -4.81
CA PHE A 169 -10.93 -3.77 -3.38
C PHE A 169 -12.34 -3.56 -2.82
N ARG A 170 -12.79 -4.47 -1.97
CA ARG A 170 -14.12 -4.40 -1.34
C ARG A 170 -14.03 -4.78 0.12
N CYS A 171 -14.53 -3.91 1.00
CA CYS A 171 -14.68 -4.21 2.42
C CYS A 171 -15.82 -5.22 2.62
N LEU A 172 -15.52 -6.31 3.36
CA LEU A 172 -16.50 -7.33 3.77
C LEU A 172 -16.86 -7.12 5.23
N SER A 173 -17.62 -6.07 5.51
CA SER A 173 -17.99 -5.66 6.87
C SER A 173 -18.59 -6.80 7.69
N GLY A 174 -18.17 -6.93 8.95
CA GLY A 174 -18.70 -7.88 9.92
C GLY A 174 -18.43 -9.37 9.63
N LYS A 175 -17.48 -9.68 8.72
CA LYS A 175 -17.14 -11.08 8.38
C LYS A 175 -16.06 -11.69 9.27
N LEU A 176 -15.29 -10.88 9.96
CA LEU A 176 -14.24 -11.34 10.88
C LEU A 176 -14.62 -11.00 12.32
N ASN A 177 -14.67 -12.03 13.18
CA ASN A 177 -14.82 -11.86 14.62
C ASN A 177 -13.47 -12.09 15.29
N ILE A 178 -12.99 -11.11 16.04
CA ILE A 178 -11.73 -11.19 16.81
C ILE A 178 -12.10 -11.32 18.28
N LEU A 179 -11.59 -12.36 18.91
CA LEU A 179 -11.67 -12.52 20.37
C LEU A 179 -10.51 -11.72 20.99
N LEU A 180 -10.85 -10.77 21.83
CA LEU A 180 -9.92 -9.93 22.59
C LEU A 180 -9.72 -10.51 24.00
#